data_e76e3bc0f2b5b332a35f788656e5d9d2
#
_entry.id   e76e3bc0f2b5b332a35f788656e5d9d2
#
_cell.length_a   1.000
_cell.length_b   1.000
_cell.length_c   1.000
_cell.angle_alpha   90.00
_cell.angle_beta   90.00
_cell.angle_gamma   90.00
#
_symmetry.space_group_name_H-M   'P 1'
#
loop_
_entity.id
_entity.type
_entity.pdbx_description
1 polymer ?
#
loop_
_entity_poly.entity_id
_entity_poly.type
_entity_poly.pdbx_seq_one_letter_code
_entity_poly.pdbx_strand_id
1 'polypeptide(L)'
;MTAILIPSMYAMSGVCAFAALHHGIAVMQRRVGKLHLLFALLSATILAILLTKAGAYQALTIPELVALRRWEVAAICLLFLLFPWWVAGFTGVRPRAFLLGSSTLWVLLFAINLGLPYGVQYVDLPSLTYFDLPWGERVVDLRVLQRSIWHNIGLLGILTAMAYSVHACRVQFRRGQHRRARALGWALGLFFGSILFNIAVNRGLIEFVHLSDLGFFALLLLMDLEMMRESRDQNRRMRDVLDRLPPAICLKNLHGHFQLANLGFAHLANADIHGILGKTDFDI
;
A
#
# COMPACT_ATOMS: atom_id res chain seq x y z
N MET A 1 24.95 -16.89 14.13
CA MET A 1 24.63 -15.53 13.62
C MET A 1 23.15 -15.50 13.29
N THR A 2 22.38 -14.64 13.91
CA THR A 2 20.92 -14.55 13.70
C THR A 2 20.66 -13.58 12.54
N ALA A 3 20.25 -14.10 11.40
CA ALA A 3 19.75 -13.26 10.32
C ALA A 3 18.41 -12.64 10.75
N ILE A 4 18.28 -11.32 10.70
CA ILE A 4 17.09 -10.57 11.10
C ILE A 4 16.49 -9.78 9.93
N LEU A 5 17.33 -9.10 9.14
CA LEU A 5 16.86 -8.21 8.08
C LEU A 5 16.11 -8.98 6.99
N ILE A 6 16.74 -10.00 6.41
CA ILE A 6 16.14 -10.73 5.30
C ILE A 6 14.86 -11.48 5.71
N PRO A 7 14.80 -12.23 6.84
CA PRO A 7 13.56 -12.85 7.30
C PRO A 7 12.46 -11.84 7.59
N SER A 8 12.79 -10.65 8.14
CA SER A 8 11.79 -9.60 8.39
C SER A 8 11.20 -9.06 7.09
N MET A 9 11.99 -8.91 6.02
CA MET A 9 11.51 -8.50 4.71
C MET A 9 10.56 -9.54 4.11
N TYR A 10 10.85 -10.83 4.22
CA TYR A 10 9.93 -11.89 3.78
C TYR A 10 8.64 -11.92 4.61
N ALA A 11 8.71 -11.71 5.93
CA ALA A 11 7.53 -11.63 6.77
C ALA A 11 6.64 -10.44 6.38
N MET A 12 7.23 -9.25 6.17
CA MET A 12 6.50 -8.07 5.66
C MET A 12 5.89 -8.34 4.27
N SER A 13 6.61 -9.05 3.40
CA SER A 13 6.10 -9.47 2.08
C SER A 13 4.84 -10.32 2.19
N GLY A 14 4.80 -11.26 3.14
CA GLY A 14 3.61 -12.08 3.41
C GLY A 14 2.38 -11.24 3.78
N VAL A 15 2.56 -10.22 4.63
CA VAL A 15 1.47 -9.28 4.99
C VAL A 15 1.02 -8.46 3.78
N CYS A 16 1.96 -7.99 2.94
CA CYS A 16 1.63 -7.26 1.71
C CYS A 16 0.86 -8.14 0.71
N ALA A 17 1.25 -9.42 0.57
CA ALA A 17 0.55 -10.38 -0.28
C ALA A 17 -0.88 -10.62 0.24
N PHE A 18 -1.05 -10.79 1.55
CA PHE A 18 -2.37 -10.92 2.16
C PHE A 18 -3.25 -9.71 1.89
N ALA A 19 -2.74 -8.48 2.11
CA ALA A 19 -3.47 -7.24 1.85
C ALA A 19 -3.88 -7.12 0.37
N ALA A 20 -2.95 -7.42 -0.57
CA ALA A 20 -3.23 -7.40 -2.00
C ALA A 20 -4.35 -8.38 -2.39
N LEU A 21 -4.28 -9.62 -1.88
CA LEU A 21 -5.29 -10.65 -2.13
C LEU A 21 -6.63 -10.30 -1.50
N HIS A 22 -6.64 -9.88 -0.23
CA HIS A 22 -7.87 -9.53 0.49
C HIS A 22 -8.65 -8.44 -0.23
N HIS A 23 -8.00 -7.32 -0.56
CA HIS A 23 -8.65 -6.23 -1.28
C HIS A 23 -8.98 -6.59 -2.73
N GLY A 24 -8.13 -7.38 -3.40
CA GLY A 24 -8.38 -7.87 -4.75
C GLY A 24 -9.64 -8.75 -4.83
N ILE A 25 -9.78 -9.72 -3.93
CA ILE A 25 -10.97 -10.60 -3.84
C ILE A 25 -12.23 -9.77 -3.52
N ALA A 26 -12.13 -8.81 -2.58
CA ALA A 26 -13.26 -7.94 -2.24
C ALA A 26 -13.75 -7.12 -3.44
N VAL A 27 -12.85 -6.66 -4.31
CA VAL A 27 -13.18 -5.96 -5.56
C VAL A 27 -13.84 -6.92 -6.56
N MET A 28 -13.27 -8.13 -6.75
CA MET A 28 -13.85 -9.14 -7.66
C MET A 28 -15.27 -9.54 -7.26
N GLN A 29 -15.54 -9.63 -5.96
CA GLN A 29 -16.88 -9.90 -5.41
C GLN A 29 -17.82 -8.67 -5.47
N ARG A 30 -17.39 -7.56 -6.09
CA ARG A 30 -18.14 -6.29 -6.19
C ARG A 30 -18.59 -5.71 -4.84
N ARG A 31 -17.92 -6.10 -3.73
CA ARG A 31 -18.26 -5.64 -2.38
C ARG A 31 -17.72 -4.24 -2.06
N VAL A 32 -16.71 -3.80 -2.81
CA VAL A 32 -15.96 -2.55 -2.54
C VAL A 32 -15.60 -1.83 -3.84
N GLY A 33 -15.29 -0.52 -3.73
CA GLY A 33 -15.07 0.34 -4.88
C GLY A 33 -13.63 0.36 -5.40
N LYS A 34 -13.38 1.24 -6.40
CA LYS A 34 -12.09 1.44 -7.10
C LYS A 34 -10.93 1.77 -6.17
N LEU A 35 -11.19 2.36 -4.99
CA LEU A 35 -10.14 2.69 -4.01
C LEU A 35 -9.45 1.44 -3.47
N HIS A 36 -10.21 0.37 -3.23
CA HIS A 36 -9.67 -0.91 -2.80
C HIS A 36 -8.85 -1.60 -3.90
N LEU A 37 -9.23 -1.44 -5.17
CA LEU A 37 -8.41 -1.92 -6.30
C LEU A 37 -7.05 -1.22 -6.34
N LEU A 38 -7.03 0.12 -6.24
CA LEU A 38 -5.79 0.88 -6.17
C LEU A 38 -4.92 0.45 -4.98
N PHE A 39 -5.55 0.18 -3.83
CA PHE A 39 -4.84 -0.28 -2.64
C PHE A 39 -4.28 -1.70 -2.81
N ALA A 40 -5.02 -2.62 -3.43
CA ALA A 40 -4.53 -3.95 -3.77
C ALA A 40 -3.30 -3.89 -4.70
N LEU A 41 -3.34 -3.02 -5.72
CA LEU A 41 -2.22 -2.81 -6.63
C LEU A 41 -1.01 -2.17 -5.91
N LEU A 42 -1.22 -1.20 -5.03
CA LEU A 42 -0.16 -0.64 -4.18
C LEU A 42 0.48 -1.70 -3.28
N SER A 43 -0.34 -2.54 -2.65
CA SER A 43 0.16 -3.65 -1.81
C SER A 43 1.01 -4.63 -2.62
N ALA A 44 0.59 -4.96 -3.85
CA ALA A 44 1.35 -5.80 -4.77
C ALA A 44 2.69 -5.15 -5.21
N THR A 45 2.73 -3.83 -5.42
CA THR A 45 3.99 -3.14 -5.74
C THR A 45 4.94 -3.12 -4.55
N ILE A 46 4.45 -2.92 -3.32
CA ILE A 46 5.28 -2.98 -2.11
C ILE A 46 5.81 -4.40 -1.88
N LEU A 47 4.98 -5.42 -2.10
CA LEU A 47 5.42 -6.82 -2.11
C LEU A 47 6.60 -7.03 -3.07
N ALA A 48 6.47 -6.58 -4.32
CA ALA A 48 7.53 -6.70 -5.33
C ALA A 48 8.81 -5.96 -4.92
N ILE A 49 8.71 -4.75 -4.32
CA ILE A 49 9.85 -3.99 -3.80
C ILE A 49 10.57 -4.79 -2.70
N LEU A 50 9.84 -5.34 -1.73
CA LEU A 50 10.41 -6.09 -0.62
C LEU A 50 11.14 -7.36 -1.09
N LEU A 51 10.52 -8.14 -1.99
CA LEU A 51 11.12 -9.37 -2.53
C LEU A 51 12.36 -9.09 -3.37
N THR A 52 12.29 -8.13 -4.28
CA THR A 52 13.43 -7.79 -5.16
C THR A 52 14.58 -7.19 -4.37
N LYS A 53 14.31 -6.39 -3.34
CA LYS A 53 15.32 -5.82 -2.47
C LYS A 53 15.94 -6.87 -1.54
N ALA A 54 15.15 -7.78 -0.97
CA ALA A 54 15.67 -8.91 -0.20
C ALA A 54 16.63 -9.76 -1.04
N GLY A 55 16.28 -10.02 -2.30
CA GLY A 55 17.18 -10.67 -3.25
C GLY A 55 18.43 -9.85 -3.53
N ALA A 56 18.30 -8.53 -3.75
CA ALA A 56 19.43 -7.66 -4.02
C ALA A 56 20.46 -7.62 -2.87
N TYR A 57 20.01 -7.71 -1.61
CA TYR A 57 20.91 -7.84 -0.46
C TYR A 57 21.66 -9.17 -0.41
N GLN A 58 21.15 -10.20 -1.08
CA GLN A 58 21.73 -11.56 -1.13
C GLN A 58 22.44 -11.85 -2.46
N ALA A 59 22.48 -10.90 -3.40
CA ALA A 59 23.05 -11.12 -4.72
C ALA A 59 24.53 -11.52 -4.65
N LEU A 60 24.91 -12.57 -5.40
CA LEU A 60 26.27 -13.08 -5.47
C LEU A 60 27.02 -12.57 -6.70
N THR A 61 26.32 -12.07 -7.70
CA THR A 61 26.91 -11.59 -8.97
C THR A 61 26.36 -10.22 -9.35
N ILE A 62 27.16 -9.44 -10.10
CA ILE A 62 26.75 -8.12 -10.61
C ILE A 62 25.51 -8.23 -11.51
N PRO A 63 25.42 -9.15 -12.50
CA PRO A 63 24.22 -9.29 -13.33
C PRO A 63 22.94 -9.57 -12.51
N GLU A 64 23.05 -10.41 -11.49
CA GLU A 64 21.93 -10.72 -10.59
C GLU A 64 21.49 -9.45 -9.82
N LEU A 65 22.43 -8.73 -9.22
CA LEU A 65 22.14 -7.48 -8.53
C LEU A 65 21.46 -6.46 -9.47
N VAL A 66 21.99 -6.27 -10.68
CA VAL A 66 21.42 -5.35 -11.67
C VAL A 66 20.00 -5.75 -12.05
N ALA A 67 19.74 -7.05 -12.28
CA ALA A 67 18.41 -7.53 -12.62
C ALA A 67 17.41 -7.27 -11.49
N LEU A 68 17.76 -7.61 -10.25
CA LEU A 68 16.91 -7.41 -9.07
C LEU A 68 16.65 -5.92 -8.80
N ARG A 69 17.68 -5.08 -8.91
CA ARG A 69 17.54 -3.62 -8.75
C ARG A 69 16.69 -3.00 -9.86
N ARG A 70 16.78 -3.48 -11.09
CA ARG A 70 15.92 -3.02 -12.20
C ARG A 70 14.45 -3.30 -11.90
N TRP A 71 14.11 -4.50 -11.43
CA TRP A 71 12.75 -4.85 -11.05
C TRP A 71 12.25 -4.11 -9.82
N GLU A 72 13.12 -3.90 -8.82
CA GLU A 72 12.78 -3.07 -7.66
C GLU A 72 12.42 -1.64 -8.08
N VAL A 73 13.24 -1.01 -8.93
CA VAL A 73 12.97 0.35 -9.43
C VAL A 73 11.71 0.38 -10.31
N ALA A 74 11.47 -0.64 -11.12
CA ALA A 74 10.23 -0.77 -11.88
C ALA A 74 9.01 -0.79 -10.95
N ALA A 75 9.07 -1.55 -9.85
CA ALA A 75 8.01 -1.58 -8.84
C ALA A 75 7.87 -0.23 -8.10
N ILE A 76 8.97 0.48 -7.82
CA ILE A 76 8.94 1.85 -7.26
C ILE A 76 8.25 2.82 -8.22
N CYS A 77 8.53 2.75 -9.52
CA CYS A 77 7.84 3.57 -10.52
C CYS A 77 6.33 3.29 -10.53
N LEU A 78 5.92 2.03 -10.48
CA LEU A 78 4.51 1.65 -10.38
C LEU A 78 3.86 2.13 -9.07
N LEU A 79 4.58 2.04 -7.95
CA LEU A 79 4.11 2.55 -6.66
C LEU A 79 3.77 4.03 -6.76
N PHE A 80 4.70 4.86 -7.24
CA PHE A 80 4.49 6.31 -7.33
C PHE A 80 3.61 6.73 -8.51
N LEU A 81 3.38 5.88 -9.48
CA LEU A 81 2.32 6.03 -10.48
C LEU A 81 0.93 5.91 -9.83
N LEU A 82 0.74 4.92 -8.95
CA LEU A 82 -0.56 4.61 -8.34
C LEU A 82 -0.84 5.42 -7.06
N PHE A 83 0.18 5.71 -6.27
CA PHE A 83 0.06 6.33 -4.94
C PHE A 83 -0.66 7.68 -4.95
N PRO A 84 -0.34 8.66 -5.84
CA PRO A 84 -1.08 9.92 -5.89
C PRO A 84 -2.57 9.73 -6.24
N TRP A 85 -2.91 8.79 -7.10
CA TRP A 85 -4.30 8.46 -7.43
C TRP A 85 -5.05 7.84 -6.27
N TRP A 86 -4.39 6.99 -5.51
CA TRP A 86 -4.97 6.44 -4.30
C TRP A 86 -5.19 7.53 -3.24
N VAL A 87 -4.22 8.43 -2.99
CA VAL A 87 -4.38 9.59 -2.11
C VAL A 87 -5.53 10.47 -2.57
N ALA A 88 -5.64 10.74 -3.90
CA ALA A 88 -6.74 11.50 -4.48
C ALA A 88 -8.11 10.85 -4.25
N GLY A 89 -8.18 9.52 -4.36
CA GLY A 89 -9.39 8.75 -4.07
C GLY A 89 -9.75 8.75 -2.59
N PHE A 90 -8.76 8.62 -1.71
CA PHE A 90 -8.95 8.57 -0.26
C PHE A 90 -9.34 9.93 0.34
N THR A 91 -8.73 11.02 -0.13
CA THR A 91 -8.95 12.39 0.42
C THR A 91 -10.01 13.18 -0.34
N GLY A 92 -10.37 12.77 -1.56
CA GLY A 92 -11.25 13.54 -2.47
C GLY A 92 -10.59 14.77 -3.08
N VAL A 93 -9.28 14.99 -2.90
CA VAL A 93 -8.51 16.11 -3.47
C VAL A 93 -7.88 15.64 -4.79
N ARG A 94 -8.38 16.14 -5.93
CA ARG A 94 -8.04 15.63 -7.27
C ARG A 94 -7.48 16.71 -8.20
N PRO A 95 -6.25 17.20 -8.01
CA PRO A 95 -5.61 18.16 -8.93
C PRO A 95 -5.18 17.42 -10.22
N ARG A 96 -6.05 17.42 -11.23
CA ARG A 96 -5.88 16.61 -12.46
C ARG A 96 -4.54 16.86 -13.15
N ALA A 97 -4.11 18.12 -13.27
CA ALA A 97 -2.84 18.45 -13.90
C ALA A 97 -1.64 17.82 -13.19
N PHE A 98 -1.62 17.86 -11.84
CA PHE A 98 -0.57 17.22 -11.04
C PHE A 98 -0.61 15.70 -11.20
N LEU A 99 -1.79 15.09 -11.10
CA LEU A 99 -1.93 13.62 -11.19
C LEU A 99 -1.46 13.11 -12.56
N LEU A 100 -1.83 13.78 -13.64
CA LEU A 100 -1.38 13.41 -14.99
C LEU A 100 0.13 13.65 -15.16
N GLY A 101 0.65 14.80 -14.75
CA GLY A 101 2.07 15.12 -14.84
C GLY A 101 2.94 14.14 -14.03
N SER A 102 2.51 13.79 -12.80
CA SER A 102 3.16 12.76 -12.00
C SER A 102 3.12 11.39 -12.69
N SER A 103 1.97 11.01 -13.25
CA SER A 103 1.84 9.74 -13.98
C SER A 103 2.78 9.68 -15.19
N THR A 104 2.85 10.75 -15.99
CA THR A 104 3.77 10.85 -17.14
C THR A 104 5.23 10.70 -16.71
N LEU A 105 5.65 11.37 -15.63
CA LEU A 105 6.99 11.26 -15.09
C LEU A 105 7.34 9.82 -14.74
N TRP A 106 6.46 9.11 -14.01
CA TRP A 106 6.75 7.75 -13.55
C TRP A 106 6.69 6.71 -14.67
N VAL A 107 5.84 6.91 -15.68
CA VAL A 107 5.83 6.09 -16.91
C VAL A 107 7.13 6.28 -17.71
N LEU A 108 7.61 7.52 -17.85
CA LEU A 108 8.88 7.79 -18.53
C LEU A 108 10.07 7.18 -17.77
N LEU A 109 10.13 7.35 -16.45
CA LEU A 109 11.18 6.74 -15.63
C LEU A 109 11.14 5.21 -15.68
N PHE A 110 9.96 4.61 -15.73
CA PHE A 110 9.81 3.17 -15.92
C PHE A 110 10.38 2.72 -17.28
N ALA A 111 10.03 3.40 -18.36
CA ALA A 111 10.54 3.08 -19.70
C ALA A 111 12.07 3.25 -19.79
N ILE A 112 12.62 4.34 -19.25
CA ILE A 112 14.05 4.60 -19.19
C ILE A 112 14.76 3.53 -18.36
N ASN A 113 14.18 3.10 -17.23
CA ASN A 113 14.73 2.04 -16.38
C ASN A 113 14.90 0.71 -17.12
N LEU A 114 13.99 0.38 -18.02
CA LEU A 114 14.09 -0.84 -18.83
C LEU A 114 15.15 -0.73 -19.94
N GLY A 115 15.36 0.49 -20.47
CA GLY A 115 16.28 0.73 -21.58
C GLY A 115 17.76 0.91 -21.19
N LEU A 116 18.04 1.33 -19.95
CA LEU A 116 19.43 1.57 -19.51
C LEU A 116 20.11 0.29 -19.02
N PRO A 117 21.44 0.12 -19.23
CA PRO A 117 22.19 -1.08 -18.82
C PRO A 117 22.06 -1.37 -17.30
N TYR A 118 22.21 -0.34 -16.47
CA TYR A 118 22.15 -0.42 -15.00
C TYR A 118 20.85 0.17 -14.42
N GLY A 119 19.81 0.37 -15.28
CA GLY A 119 18.57 1.04 -14.88
C GLY A 119 18.75 2.53 -14.60
N VAL A 120 17.74 3.18 -14.01
CA VAL A 120 17.80 4.63 -13.69
C VAL A 120 18.59 4.94 -12.43
N GLN A 121 19.01 3.95 -11.67
CA GLN A 121 19.57 4.14 -10.33
C GLN A 121 21.08 4.39 -10.35
N TYR A 122 21.82 3.68 -11.19
CA TYR A 122 23.28 3.67 -11.21
C TYR A 122 23.84 4.06 -12.56
N VAL A 123 25.04 4.66 -12.54
CA VAL A 123 25.83 4.94 -13.75
C VAL A 123 26.71 3.75 -14.10
N ASP A 124 27.36 3.17 -13.08
CA ASP A 124 28.27 2.04 -13.21
C ASP A 124 28.25 1.17 -11.94
N LEU A 125 28.68 -0.08 -12.07
CA LEU A 125 28.72 -1.09 -11.02
C LEU A 125 30.02 -1.90 -11.13
N PRO A 126 31.18 -1.35 -10.67
CA PRO A 126 32.48 -1.98 -10.91
C PRO A 126 32.71 -3.24 -10.07
N SER A 127 32.14 -3.34 -8.87
CA SER A 127 32.30 -4.49 -7.97
C SER A 127 31.18 -4.60 -6.95
N LEU A 128 30.98 -5.80 -6.42
CA LEU A 128 30.12 -6.03 -5.24
C LEU A 128 30.90 -5.69 -3.97
N THR A 129 30.34 -4.79 -3.17
CA THR A 129 30.82 -4.50 -1.82
C THR A 129 29.80 -5.05 -0.81
N TYR A 130 30.26 -5.42 0.37
CA TYR A 130 29.42 -5.99 1.41
C TYR A 130 29.51 -5.15 2.67
N PHE A 131 28.43 -5.16 3.42
CA PHE A 131 28.29 -4.48 4.70
C PHE A 131 27.85 -5.46 5.77
N ASP A 132 28.56 -5.49 6.92
CA ASP A 132 28.21 -6.30 8.05
C ASP A 132 27.33 -5.51 9.01
N LEU A 133 26.13 -6.02 9.26
CA LEU A 133 25.16 -5.41 10.18
C LEU A 133 25.57 -5.63 11.64
N PRO A 134 25.10 -4.79 12.59
CA PRO A 134 25.48 -4.89 14.00
C PRO A 134 25.22 -6.24 14.65
N TRP A 135 24.30 -7.03 14.10
CA TRP A 135 23.98 -8.39 14.55
C TRP A 135 24.68 -9.51 13.76
N GLY A 136 25.65 -9.13 12.91
CA GLY A 136 26.52 -10.05 12.18
C GLY A 136 25.95 -10.61 10.86
N GLU A 137 24.81 -10.09 10.37
CA GLU A 137 24.27 -10.42 9.06
C GLU A 137 25.02 -9.63 7.98
N ARG A 138 25.54 -10.31 6.96
CA ARG A 138 26.29 -9.71 5.86
C ARG A 138 25.40 -9.53 4.64
N VAL A 139 25.34 -8.30 4.11
CA VAL A 139 24.50 -7.93 2.97
C VAL A 139 25.29 -7.14 1.93
N VAL A 140 24.80 -7.11 0.69
CA VAL A 140 25.40 -6.28 -0.36
C VAL A 140 25.22 -4.80 0.01
N ASP A 141 26.29 -4.03 -0.07
CA ASP A 141 26.26 -2.59 0.21
C ASP A 141 25.69 -1.82 -0.98
N LEU A 142 24.48 -1.33 -0.83
CA LEU A 142 23.77 -0.55 -1.84
C LEU A 142 24.01 0.96 -1.74
N ARG A 143 24.88 1.42 -0.80
CA ARG A 143 25.13 2.85 -0.51
C ARG A 143 26.23 3.45 -1.38
N VAL A 144 27.24 2.68 -1.71
CA VAL A 144 28.53 3.13 -2.29
C VAL A 144 28.46 3.38 -3.81
N LEU A 145 27.34 3.17 -4.45
CA LEU A 145 27.21 3.16 -5.90
C LEU A 145 26.96 4.56 -6.47
N GLN A 146 27.65 4.90 -7.58
CA GLN A 146 27.45 6.17 -8.30
C GLN A 146 26.02 6.27 -8.85
N ARG A 147 25.29 7.30 -8.41
CA ARG A 147 23.87 7.49 -8.78
C ARG A 147 23.75 8.26 -10.07
N SER A 148 22.78 7.83 -10.90
CA SER A 148 22.48 8.50 -12.15
C SER A 148 21.67 9.80 -11.93
N ILE A 149 21.65 10.69 -12.93
CA ILE A 149 20.79 11.88 -12.90
C ILE A 149 19.30 11.51 -12.80
N TRP A 150 18.91 10.38 -13.36
CA TRP A 150 17.53 9.88 -13.33
C TRP A 150 17.06 9.54 -11.91
N HIS A 151 17.98 9.08 -11.07
CA HIS A 151 17.71 8.89 -9.64
C HIS A 151 17.29 10.21 -8.96
N ASN A 152 17.98 11.32 -9.27
CA ASN A 152 17.64 12.63 -8.70
C ASN A 152 16.29 13.15 -9.21
N ILE A 153 15.96 12.90 -10.49
CA ILE A 153 14.64 13.21 -11.07
C ILE A 153 13.55 12.38 -10.35
N GLY A 154 13.78 11.10 -10.12
CA GLY A 154 12.89 10.25 -9.35
C GLY A 154 12.69 10.76 -7.91
N LEU A 155 13.79 11.18 -7.24
CA LEU A 155 13.70 11.77 -5.90
C LEU A 155 12.84 13.05 -5.88
N LEU A 156 12.99 13.91 -6.88
CA LEU A 156 12.14 15.10 -7.04
C LEU A 156 10.66 14.71 -7.23
N GLY A 157 10.39 13.66 -8.02
CA GLY A 157 9.05 13.07 -8.18
C GLY A 157 8.46 12.57 -6.85
N ILE A 158 9.27 11.91 -6.03
CA ILE A 158 8.87 11.48 -4.68
C ILE A 158 8.53 12.69 -3.81
N LEU A 159 9.40 13.71 -3.77
CA LEU A 159 9.20 14.91 -2.96
C LEU A 159 7.92 15.68 -3.36
N THR A 160 7.61 15.77 -4.66
CA THR A 160 6.38 16.40 -5.13
C THR A 160 5.14 15.59 -4.76
N ALA A 161 5.18 14.26 -4.84
CA ALA A 161 4.11 13.38 -4.38
C ALA A 161 3.90 13.49 -2.86
N MET A 162 4.98 13.66 -2.09
CA MET A 162 4.94 13.93 -0.65
C MET A 162 4.24 15.27 -0.36
N ALA A 163 4.66 16.35 -1.00
CA ALA A 163 4.07 17.68 -0.82
C ALA A 163 2.57 17.67 -1.13
N TYR A 164 2.18 17.01 -2.23
CA TYR A 164 0.78 16.81 -2.58
C TYR A 164 0.03 16.02 -1.49
N SER A 165 0.59 14.93 -0.99
CA SER A 165 -0.06 14.09 0.02
C SER A 165 -0.29 14.83 1.33
N VAL A 166 0.69 15.63 1.77
CA VAL A 166 0.56 16.51 2.94
C VAL A 166 -0.52 17.58 2.71
N HIS A 167 -0.54 18.19 1.52
CA HIS A 167 -1.60 19.16 1.15
C HIS A 167 -2.98 18.49 1.20
N ALA A 168 -3.15 17.33 0.58
CA ALA A 168 -4.40 16.59 0.55
C ALA A 168 -4.87 16.21 1.97
N CYS A 169 -3.94 15.77 2.83
CA CYS A 169 -4.22 15.47 4.24
C CYS A 169 -4.72 16.73 4.99
N ARG A 170 -4.07 17.89 4.80
CA ARG A 170 -4.50 19.17 5.40
C ARG A 170 -5.89 19.59 4.94
N VAL A 171 -6.19 19.45 3.65
CA VAL A 171 -7.53 19.76 3.10
C VAL A 171 -8.58 18.84 3.71
N GLN A 172 -8.29 17.53 3.81
CA GLN A 172 -9.19 16.54 4.43
C GLN A 172 -9.47 16.88 5.89
N PHE A 173 -8.41 17.28 6.64
CA PHE A 173 -8.55 17.71 8.04
C PHE A 173 -9.45 18.95 8.17
N ARG A 174 -9.26 19.98 7.31
CA ARG A 174 -10.11 21.18 7.27
C ARG A 174 -11.57 20.90 6.90
N ARG A 175 -11.85 19.82 6.16
CA ARG A 175 -13.22 19.35 5.84
C ARG A 175 -13.89 18.59 7.00
N GLY A 176 -13.31 18.57 8.19
CA GLY A 176 -13.86 17.91 9.37
C GLY A 176 -13.63 16.40 9.45
N GLN A 177 -12.93 15.80 8.47
CA GLN A 177 -12.61 14.36 8.47
C GLN A 177 -11.36 14.07 9.33
N HIS A 178 -11.36 14.53 10.57
CA HIS A 178 -10.17 14.53 11.45
C HIS A 178 -9.58 13.14 11.68
N ARG A 179 -10.42 12.10 11.82
CA ARG A 179 -9.96 10.72 12.07
C ARG A 179 -9.17 10.19 10.86
N ARG A 180 -9.76 10.27 9.65
CA ARG A 180 -9.12 9.82 8.41
C ARG A 180 -7.84 10.61 8.10
N ALA A 181 -7.88 11.94 8.30
CA ALA A 181 -6.72 12.80 8.10
C ALA A 181 -5.59 12.47 9.08
N ARG A 182 -5.89 12.16 10.36
CA ARG A 182 -4.87 11.74 11.34
C ARG A 182 -4.25 10.38 10.96
N ALA A 183 -5.05 9.39 10.56
CA ALA A 183 -4.54 8.10 10.14
C ALA A 183 -3.58 8.24 8.94
N LEU A 184 -4.00 8.99 7.91
CA LEU A 184 -3.14 9.30 6.74
C LEU A 184 -1.90 10.09 7.17
N GLY A 185 -2.04 11.08 8.05
CA GLY A 185 -0.93 11.90 8.57
C GLY A 185 0.14 11.08 9.28
N TRP A 186 -0.24 10.15 10.15
CA TRP A 186 0.71 9.24 10.82
C TRP A 186 1.39 8.30 9.82
N ALA A 187 0.63 7.71 8.88
CA ALA A 187 1.18 6.85 7.85
C ALA A 187 2.20 7.59 6.96
N LEU A 188 1.89 8.80 6.53
CA LEU A 188 2.80 9.66 5.77
C LEU A 188 4.01 10.09 6.60
N GLY A 189 3.83 10.41 7.89
CA GLY A 189 4.92 10.78 8.80
C GLY A 189 5.97 9.67 8.94
N LEU A 190 5.54 8.43 9.16
CA LEU A 190 6.44 7.28 9.23
C LEU A 190 7.12 7.01 7.89
N PHE A 191 6.37 7.07 6.80
CA PHE A 191 6.91 6.88 5.45
C PHE A 191 7.95 7.95 5.10
N PHE A 192 7.64 9.22 5.33
CA PHE A 192 8.58 10.32 5.05
C PHE A 192 9.79 10.33 5.98
N GLY A 193 9.57 9.98 7.25
CA GLY A 193 10.68 9.78 8.20
C GLY A 193 11.68 8.73 7.71
N SER A 194 11.19 7.62 7.15
CA SER A 194 12.06 6.58 6.59
C SER A 194 12.82 7.06 5.34
N ILE A 195 12.23 7.92 4.50
CA ILE A 195 12.93 8.52 3.35
C ILE A 195 14.02 9.50 3.81
N LEU A 196 13.72 10.35 4.81
CA LEU A 196 14.72 11.26 5.38
C LEU A 196 15.89 10.49 6.01
N PHE A 197 15.58 9.39 6.72
CA PHE A 197 16.60 8.49 7.24
C PHE A 197 17.47 7.93 6.12
N ASN A 198 16.89 7.46 5.03
CA ASN A 198 17.65 6.95 3.88
C ASN A 198 18.52 8.04 3.22
N ILE A 199 18.07 9.30 3.19
CA ILE A 199 18.88 10.41 2.71
C ILE A 199 20.10 10.59 3.62
N ALA A 200 19.94 10.51 4.95
CA ALA A 200 21.05 10.60 5.90
C ALA A 200 22.05 9.44 5.74
N VAL A 201 21.54 8.20 5.57
CA VAL A 201 22.39 7.02 5.26
C VAL A 201 23.17 7.23 3.95
N ASN A 202 22.51 7.71 2.92
CA ASN A 202 23.16 7.97 1.62
C ASN A 202 24.19 9.11 1.65
N ARG A 203 24.09 10.02 2.61
CA ARG A 203 25.07 11.11 2.85
C ARG A 203 26.21 10.67 3.77
N GLY A 204 26.22 9.42 4.22
CA GLY A 204 27.21 8.91 5.17
C GLY A 204 27.08 9.48 6.60
N LEU A 205 25.94 10.13 6.93
CA LEU A 205 25.68 10.66 8.27
C LEU A 205 25.32 9.53 9.25
N ILE A 206 24.79 8.43 8.73
CA ILE A 206 24.38 7.26 9.49
C ILE A 206 24.86 6.01 8.75
N GLU A 207 25.60 5.15 9.44
CA GLU A 207 26.04 3.85 8.90
C GLU A 207 24.99 2.78 9.20
N PHE A 208 24.01 2.63 8.32
CA PHE A 208 22.96 1.64 8.43
C PHE A 208 22.40 1.25 7.06
N VAL A 209 21.52 0.24 7.02
CA VAL A 209 20.76 -0.11 5.82
C VAL A 209 19.60 0.85 5.57
N HIS A 210 19.08 0.86 4.34
CA HIS A 210 17.94 1.68 3.99
C HIS A 210 16.65 1.16 4.67
N LEU A 211 15.95 2.04 5.40
CA LEU A 211 14.70 1.73 6.10
C LEU A 211 13.42 2.13 5.33
N SER A 212 13.53 2.52 4.05
CA SER A 212 12.36 2.87 3.23
C SER A 212 11.29 1.77 3.21
N ASP A 213 11.71 0.52 3.31
CA ASP A 213 10.83 -0.63 3.28
C ASP A 213 9.90 -0.70 4.50
N LEU A 214 10.44 -0.38 5.68
CA LEU A 214 9.63 -0.22 6.89
C LEU A 214 8.63 0.93 6.75
N GLY A 215 9.02 2.03 6.09
CA GLY A 215 8.13 3.15 5.82
C GLY A 215 7.00 2.78 4.87
N PHE A 216 7.28 2.06 3.78
CA PHE A 216 6.26 1.53 2.86
C PHE A 216 5.33 0.55 3.57
N PHE A 217 5.89 -0.37 4.35
CA PHE A 217 5.11 -1.34 5.10
C PHE A 217 4.21 -0.66 6.15
N ALA A 218 4.73 0.30 6.92
CA ALA A 218 3.96 1.05 7.91
C ALA A 218 2.82 1.85 7.26
N LEU A 219 3.08 2.52 6.12
CA LEU A 219 2.06 3.20 5.34
C LEU A 219 0.95 2.22 4.94
N LEU A 220 1.32 1.06 4.36
CA LEU A 220 0.36 0.04 3.94
C LEU A 220 -0.46 -0.46 5.13
N LEU A 221 0.18 -0.87 6.22
CA LEU A 221 -0.48 -1.46 7.37
C LEU A 221 -1.48 -0.49 8.02
N LEU A 222 -1.07 0.77 8.27
CA LEU A 222 -1.94 1.77 8.87
C LEU A 222 -3.14 2.10 7.97
N MET A 223 -2.93 2.16 6.66
CA MET A 223 -4.00 2.46 5.73
C MET A 223 -4.92 1.27 5.49
N ASP A 224 -4.40 0.03 5.52
CA ASP A 224 -5.21 -1.19 5.49
C ASP A 224 -6.17 -1.24 6.68
N LEU A 225 -5.65 -1.02 7.89
CA LEU A 225 -6.44 -0.98 9.11
C LEU A 225 -7.54 0.11 9.04
N GLU A 226 -7.24 1.30 8.51
CA GLU A 226 -8.24 2.37 8.40
C GLU A 226 -9.31 2.04 7.35
N MET A 227 -8.93 1.47 6.21
CA MET A 227 -9.87 1.05 5.17
C MET A 227 -10.80 -0.09 5.66
N MET A 228 -10.25 -1.05 6.40
CA MET A 228 -11.05 -2.13 7.01
C MET A 228 -12.05 -1.59 8.04
N ARG A 229 -11.61 -0.65 8.90
CA ARG A 229 -12.48 0.02 9.87
C ARG A 229 -13.60 0.79 9.19
N GLU A 230 -13.29 1.53 8.15
CA GLU A 230 -14.27 2.30 7.39
C GLU A 230 -15.33 1.40 6.75
N SER A 231 -14.90 0.30 6.14
CA SER A 231 -15.83 -0.68 5.56
C SER A 231 -16.77 -1.27 6.62
N ARG A 232 -16.25 -1.58 7.82
CA ARG A 232 -17.08 -2.05 8.96
C ARG A 232 -18.05 -0.98 9.42
N ASP A 233 -17.62 0.27 9.56
CA ASP A 233 -18.47 1.38 10.00
C ASP A 233 -19.58 1.66 8.98
N GLN A 234 -19.29 1.59 7.67
CA GLN A 234 -20.32 1.70 6.62
C GLN A 234 -21.35 0.57 6.68
N ASN A 235 -20.88 -0.67 6.86
CA ASN A 235 -21.79 -1.81 6.99
C ASN A 235 -22.68 -1.72 8.24
N ARG A 236 -22.14 -1.26 9.37
CA ARG A 236 -22.93 -1.03 10.59
C ARG A 236 -23.98 0.05 10.36
N ARG A 237 -23.60 1.21 9.79
CA ARG A 237 -24.56 2.29 9.51
C ARG A 237 -25.68 1.83 8.56
N MET A 238 -25.35 1.02 7.55
CA MET A 238 -26.35 0.47 6.64
C MET A 238 -27.34 -0.43 7.39
N ARG A 239 -26.86 -1.30 8.27
CA ARG A 239 -27.73 -2.13 9.14
C ARG A 239 -28.59 -1.28 10.04
N ASP A 240 -28.01 -0.28 10.74
CA ASP A 240 -28.74 0.62 11.64
C ASP A 240 -29.87 1.38 10.89
N VAL A 241 -29.63 1.76 9.63
CA VAL A 241 -30.66 2.39 8.79
C VAL A 241 -31.75 1.40 8.44
N LEU A 242 -31.39 0.19 8.00
CA LEU A 242 -32.38 -0.86 7.66
C LEU A 242 -33.23 -1.24 8.87
N ASP A 243 -32.65 -1.35 10.05
CA ASP A 243 -33.33 -1.71 11.29
C ASP A 243 -34.30 -0.62 11.80
N ARG A 244 -34.05 0.65 11.44
CA ARG A 244 -34.92 1.80 11.76
C ARG A 244 -36.08 1.98 10.79
N LEU A 245 -36.05 1.31 9.63
CA LEU A 245 -37.17 1.42 8.68
C LEU A 245 -38.38 0.69 9.19
N PRO A 246 -39.59 1.33 9.19
CA PRO A 246 -40.80 0.72 9.64
C PRO A 246 -41.25 -0.52 8.86
N PRO A 247 -41.04 -0.62 7.51
CA PRO A 247 -41.43 -1.79 6.75
C PRO A 247 -40.56 -3.02 7.12
N ALA A 248 -41.21 -4.20 7.14
CA ALA A 248 -40.51 -5.47 7.22
C ALA A 248 -39.73 -5.71 5.93
N ILE A 249 -38.39 -5.76 6.03
CA ILE A 249 -37.47 -5.94 4.89
C ILE A 249 -36.71 -7.25 5.06
N CYS A 250 -36.74 -8.09 4.04
CA CYS A 250 -35.89 -9.26 3.96
C CYS A 250 -35.30 -9.42 2.55
N LEU A 251 -34.15 -10.09 2.47
CA LEU A 251 -33.51 -10.51 1.22
C LEU A 251 -33.29 -12.02 1.29
N LYS A 252 -33.65 -12.74 0.23
CA LYS A 252 -33.40 -14.16 0.07
C LYS A 252 -32.47 -14.46 -1.09
N ASN A 253 -31.75 -15.56 -1.02
CA ASN A 253 -31.01 -16.09 -2.16
C ASN A 253 -31.97 -16.82 -3.14
N LEU A 254 -31.43 -17.31 -4.26
CA LEU A 254 -32.19 -18.06 -5.27
C LEU A 254 -32.76 -19.39 -4.76
N HIS A 255 -32.29 -19.88 -3.62
CA HIS A 255 -32.78 -21.11 -2.96
C HIS A 255 -33.78 -20.83 -1.82
N GLY A 256 -34.22 -19.56 -1.68
CA GLY A 256 -35.22 -19.17 -0.67
C GLY A 256 -34.69 -18.92 0.73
N HIS A 257 -33.35 -19.02 0.97
CA HIS A 257 -32.78 -18.78 2.30
C HIS A 257 -32.61 -17.29 2.55
N PHE A 258 -32.99 -16.83 3.74
CA PHE A 258 -32.83 -15.44 4.17
C PHE A 258 -31.35 -15.06 4.29
N GLN A 259 -30.93 -14.06 3.54
CA GLN A 259 -29.59 -13.47 3.59
C GLN A 259 -29.54 -12.19 4.43
N LEU A 260 -30.70 -11.50 4.54
CA LEU A 260 -30.85 -10.29 5.33
C LEU A 260 -32.29 -10.22 5.85
N ALA A 261 -32.43 -9.77 7.08
CA ALA A 261 -33.70 -9.40 7.68
C ALA A 261 -33.45 -8.18 8.57
N ASN A 262 -34.39 -7.19 8.57
CA ASN A 262 -34.34 -6.08 9.49
C ASN A 262 -35.19 -6.36 10.73
N LEU A 263 -35.13 -5.51 11.76
CA LEU A 263 -35.92 -5.64 12.98
C LEU A 263 -37.43 -5.68 12.69
N GLY A 264 -37.91 -4.90 11.71
CA GLY A 264 -39.33 -4.94 11.30
C GLY A 264 -39.77 -6.33 10.83
N PHE A 265 -38.93 -7.03 10.06
CA PHE A 265 -39.20 -8.39 9.62
C PHE A 265 -39.09 -9.39 10.77
N ALA A 266 -38.09 -9.25 11.65
CA ALA A 266 -37.94 -10.10 12.83
C ALA A 266 -39.19 -10.04 13.77
N HIS A 267 -39.71 -8.83 13.98
CA HIS A 267 -40.97 -8.64 14.73
C HIS A 267 -42.17 -9.30 14.02
N LEU A 268 -42.26 -9.16 12.69
CA LEU A 268 -43.33 -9.76 11.91
C LEU A 268 -43.29 -11.29 11.97
N ALA A 269 -42.10 -11.87 11.90
CA ALA A 269 -41.85 -13.30 11.97
C ALA A 269 -41.87 -13.86 13.40
N ASN A 270 -42.01 -13.00 14.42
CA ASN A 270 -41.90 -13.32 15.84
C ASN A 270 -40.65 -14.17 16.17
N ALA A 271 -39.51 -13.84 15.53
CA ALA A 271 -38.26 -14.56 15.63
C ALA A 271 -37.09 -13.60 15.78
N ASP A 272 -35.96 -14.07 16.35
CA ASP A 272 -34.73 -13.30 16.40
C ASP A 272 -34.03 -13.27 15.02
N ILE A 273 -33.36 -12.17 14.68
CA ILE A 273 -32.65 -12.01 13.39
C ILE A 273 -31.66 -13.15 13.15
N HIS A 274 -30.90 -13.55 14.18
CA HIS A 274 -29.95 -14.66 14.07
C HIS A 274 -30.64 -16.01 13.85
N GLY A 275 -31.89 -16.15 14.33
CA GLY A 275 -32.70 -17.31 14.10
C GLY A 275 -33.35 -17.39 12.71
N ILE A 276 -33.38 -16.26 11.98
CA ILE A 276 -33.95 -16.15 10.62
C ILE A 276 -32.90 -16.39 9.55
N LEU A 277 -31.70 -15.84 9.74
CA LEU A 277 -30.61 -15.87 8.71
C LEU A 277 -30.20 -17.32 8.37
N GLY A 278 -30.15 -17.62 7.09
CA GLY A 278 -29.80 -18.95 6.57
C GLY A 278 -30.95 -19.96 6.53
N LYS A 279 -32.12 -19.61 7.06
CA LYS A 279 -33.35 -20.43 7.02
C LYS A 279 -34.23 -20.07 5.82
N THR A 280 -35.23 -20.91 5.54
CA THR A 280 -36.29 -20.68 4.55
C THR A 280 -37.57 -20.25 5.25
N ASP A 281 -38.62 -19.87 4.50
CA ASP A 281 -39.94 -19.55 5.06
C ASP A 281 -40.59 -20.74 5.82
N PHE A 282 -40.15 -21.94 5.52
CA PHE A 282 -40.68 -23.16 6.16
C PHE A 282 -40.00 -23.47 7.50
N ASP A 283 -38.91 -22.79 7.82
CA ASP A 283 -38.08 -23.05 9.02
C ASP A 283 -38.30 -22.00 10.12
N ILE A 284 -39.09 -20.94 9.83
CA ILE A 284 -39.38 -19.81 10.74
C ILE A 284 -40.81 -19.81 11.20
#